data_9e93de804f4531aecba74f5186bdd7a0
#
_entry.id   9e93de804f4531aecba74f5186bdd7a0
#
_cell.length_a   1.000
_cell.length_b   1.000
_cell.length_c   1.000
_cell.angle_alpha   90.00
_cell.angle_beta   90.00
_cell.angle_gamma   90.00
#
_symmetry.space_group_name_H-M   'P 1'
#
loop_
_entity.id
_entity.type
_entity.pdbx_description
1 polymer ?
#
loop_
_entity_poly.entity_id
_entity_poly.type
_entity_poly.pdbx_seq_one_letter_code
_entity_poly.pdbx_strand_id
1 'polypeptide(L)'
;MHGLYLLWWVGERGISPAIVAMILAAGDLALIGLELPAGWFADRFGHRASLIIGSVAQVLGMLACWLGEGVPELIAAAILVALGDAFRSGADEALLYQTCVALRREDDFQKIESRTRAAGLIALVALLIAGGFIVSQLGFAVAWAVETALCALGLGIACAMVEPLEGARIATSDGKLEPSPRESGCPASSRSRGRLMILILPVALLGGLASAASFLVQTEGILPPETLTAVVAGITLAEAAGAALAGRVPGIRVGHLWLGLTVGAAVAATTAGLPSGVLVAAVALSFVHGLMHPLRATLLQRGAADHARARVASLASACDVACSAVAMSVASGWRGGRRS
;
A
#
# COMPACT_ATOMS: atom_id res chain seq x y z
N MET A 1 0.26 -10.71 -6.58
CA MET A 1 0.64 -10.80 -7.98
C MET A 1 2.12 -11.08 -8.26
N HIS A 2 3.08 -10.68 -7.42
CA HIS A 2 4.52 -10.92 -7.65
C HIS A 2 4.89 -12.38 -8.02
N GLY A 3 4.18 -13.38 -7.52
CA GLY A 3 4.43 -14.78 -7.89
C GLY A 3 4.12 -15.13 -9.34
N LEU A 4 3.06 -14.56 -9.92
CA LEU A 4 2.70 -14.78 -11.33
C LEU A 4 3.69 -14.11 -12.27
N TYR A 5 4.22 -12.93 -11.91
CA TYR A 5 5.28 -12.25 -12.67
C TYR A 5 6.53 -13.11 -12.80
N LEU A 6 6.99 -13.67 -11.69
CA LEU A 6 8.15 -14.54 -11.69
C LEU A 6 7.94 -15.79 -12.56
N LEU A 7 6.79 -16.44 -12.42
CA LEU A 7 6.46 -17.63 -13.22
C LEU A 7 6.38 -17.31 -14.71
N TRP A 8 5.81 -16.16 -15.09
CA TRP A 8 5.71 -15.73 -16.47
C TRP A 8 7.08 -15.39 -17.06
N TRP A 9 7.83 -14.48 -16.43
CA TRP A 9 9.08 -13.98 -16.99
C TRP A 9 10.22 -15.00 -16.90
N VAL A 10 10.25 -15.82 -15.84
CA VAL A 10 11.27 -16.85 -15.70
C VAL A 10 10.86 -18.12 -16.43
N GLY A 11 9.62 -18.59 -16.26
CA GLY A 11 9.16 -19.86 -16.82
C GLY A 11 8.86 -19.80 -18.30
N GLU A 12 8.09 -18.78 -18.74
CA GLU A 12 7.64 -18.70 -20.14
C GLU A 12 8.59 -17.89 -21.03
N ARG A 13 9.20 -16.82 -20.49
CA ARG A 13 10.10 -15.92 -21.27
C ARG A 13 11.59 -16.26 -21.10
N GLY A 14 11.94 -17.18 -20.21
CA GLY A 14 13.31 -17.65 -20.01
C GLY A 14 14.30 -16.62 -19.46
N ILE A 15 13.79 -15.51 -18.86
CA ILE A 15 14.65 -14.49 -18.27
C ILE A 15 15.16 -14.99 -16.92
N SER A 16 16.46 -14.77 -16.65
CA SER A 16 17.05 -15.30 -15.41
C SER A 16 16.34 -14.71 -14.16
N PRO A 17 16.10 -15.52 -13.12
CA PRO A 17 15.46 -15.03 -11.88
C PRO A 17 16.17 -13.84 -11.24
N ALA A 18 17.50 -13.79 -11.37
CA ALA A 18 18.30 -12.70 -10.83
C ALA A 18 18.03 -11.38 -11.56
N ILE A 19 17.87 -11.38 -12.87
CA ILE A 19 17.52 -10.19 -13.65
C ILE A 19 16.11 -9.74 -13.29
N VAL A 20 15.13 -10.64 -13.23
CA VAL A 20 13.76 -10.31 -12.85
C VAL A 20 13.73 -9.68 -11.44
N ALA A 21 14.40 -10.31 -10.46
CA ALA A 21 14.46 -9.78 -9.09
C ALA A 21 15.12 -8.40 -9.03
N MET A 22 16.19 -8.18 -9.80
CA MET A 22 16.88 -6.89 -9.86
C MET A 22 15.99 -5.78 -10.46
N ILE A 23 15.23 -6.09 -11.50
CA ILE A 23 14.30 -5.12 -12.12
C ILE A 23 13.16 -4.80 -11.19
N LEU A 24 12.57 -5.78 -10.48
CA LEU A 24 11.53 -5.56 -9.50
C LEU A 24 12.02 -4.69 -8.34
N ALA A 25 13.23 -4.98 -7.82
CA ALA A 25 13.85 -4.16 -6.78
C ALA A 25 14.12 -2.71 -7.25
N ALA A 26 14.55 -2.52 -8.50
CA ALA A 26 14.69 -1.21 -9.09
C ALA A 26 13.34 -0.49 -9.25
N GLY A 27 12.27 -1.23 -9.55
CA GLY A 27 10.89 -0.71 -9.56
C GLY A 27 10.46 -0.19 -8.18
N ASP A 28 10.73 -0.93 -7.11
CA ASP A 28 10.43 -0.50 -5.73
C ASP A 28 11.23 0.77 -5.36
N LEU A 29 12.49 0.87 -5.75
CA LEU A 29 13.30 2.08 -5.57
C LEU A 29 12.75 3.27 -6.37
N ALA A 30 12.31 3.02 -7.62
CA ALA A 30 11.67 4.04 -8.44
C ALA A 30 10.35 4.51 -7.80
N LEU A 31 9.54 3.60 -7.25
CA LEU A 31 8.32 3.92 -6.52
C LEU A 31 8.63 4.90 -5.37
N ILE A 32 9.61 4.60 -4.50
CA ILE A 32 10.01 5.50 -3.40
C ILE A 32 10.37 6.90 -3.93
N GLY A 33 11.12 6.97 -5.04
CA GLY A 33 11.52 8.23 -5.66
C GLY A 33 10.36 9.02 -6.28
N LEU A 34 9.35 8.32 -6.78
CA LEU A 34 8.17 8.91 -7.46
C LEU A 34 7.07 9.34 -6.49
N GLU A 35 7.00 8.78 -5.28
CA GLU A 35 5.96 9.06 -4.29
C GLU A 35 5.81 10.56 -3.99
N LEU A 36 6.90 11.26 -3.69
CA LEU A 36 6.84 12.69 -3.37
C LEU A 36 6.46 13.57 -4.55
N PRO A 37 7.03 13.40 -5.76
CA PRO A 37 6.56 14.11 -6.97
C PRO A 37 5.09 13.84 -7.29
N ALA A 38 4.63 12.59 -7.17
CA ALA A 38 3.23 12.21 -7.44
C ALA A 38 2.27 12.85 -6.43
N GLY A 39 2.62 12.83 -5.13
CA GLY A 39 1.85 13.52 -4.09
C GLY A 39 1.77 15.03 -4.31
N TRP A 40 2.88 15.66 -4.73
CA TRP A 40 2.86 17.08 -5.11
C TRP A 40 1.96 17.34 -6.32
N PHE A 41 1.99 16.46 -7.32
CA PHE A 41 1.14 16.55 -8.48
C PHE A 41 -0.34 16.46 -8.09
N ALA A 42 -0.70 15.49 -7.26
CA ALA A 42 -2.07 15.30 -6.77
C ALA A 42 -2.58 16.54 -6.01
N ASP A 43 -1.76 17.10 -5.12
CA ASP A 43 -2.09 18.32 -4.37
C ASP A 43 -2.23 19.56 -5.27
N ARG A 44 -1.54 19.60 -6.43
CA ARG A 44 -1.51 20.76 -7.34
C ARG A 44 -2.57 20.71 -8.44
N PHE A 45 -2.77 19.53 -9.01
CA PHE A 45 -3.59 19.33 -10.23
C PHE A 45 -4.88 18.55 -9.94
N GLY A 46 -5.07 18.09 -8.71
CA GLY A 46 -6.25 17.37 -8.26
C GLY A 46 -6.00 15.87 -8.08
N HIS A 47 -6.67 15.31 -7.09
CA HIS A 47 -6.51 13.91 -6.71
C HIS A 47 -7.09 12.97 -7.77
N ARG A 48 -8.23 13.35 -8.36
CA ARG A 48 -8.83 12.60 -9.47
C ARG A 48 -7.89 12.51 -10.68
N ALA A 49 -7.25 13.63 -11.06
CA ALA A 49 -6.29 13.63 -12.16
C ALA A 49 -5.11 12.69 -11.90
N SER A 50 -4.59 12.68 -10.67
CA SER A 50 -3.56 11.77 -10.23
C SER A 50 -4.00 10.31 -10.35
N LEU A 51 -5.19 9.96 -9.86
CA LEU A 51 -5.76 8.60 -9.95
C LEU A 51 -5.93 8.14 -11.40
N ILE A 52 -6.36 9.02 -12.32
CA ILE A 52 -6.49 8.70 -13.75
C ILE A 52 -5.12 8.41 -14.36
N ILE A 53 -4.12 9.28 -14.13
CA ILE A 53 -2.76 9.09 -14.64
C ILE A 53 -2.17 7.79 -14.10
N GLY A 54 -2.29 7.54 -12.80
CA GLY A 54 -1.84 6.30 -12.18
C GLY A 54 -2.51 5.07 -12.75
N SER A 55 -3.82 5.12 -12.99
CA SER A 55 -4.56 4.01 -13.58
C SER A 55 -4.20 3.76 -15.05
N VAL A 56 -3.94 4.81 -15.84
CA VAL A 56 -3.42 4.67 -17.22
C VAL A 56 -2.05 4.01 -17.20
N ALA A 57 -1.14 4.47 -16.35
CA ALA A 57 0.19 3.88 -16.22
C ALA A 57 0.11 2.40 -15.82
N GLN A 58 -0.81 2.05 -14.91
CA GLN A 58 -1.05 0.66 -14.50
C GLN A 58 -1.52 -0.21 -15.67
N VAL A 59 -2.50 0.25 -16.46
CA VAL A 59 -2.97 -0.49 -17.66
C VAL A 59 -1.84 -0.69 -18.65
N LEU A 60 -1.06 0.35 -18.94
CA LEU A 60 0.09 0.26 -19.86
C LEU A 60 1.17 -0.67 -19.31
N GLY A 61 1.43 -0.63 -18.00
CA GLY A 61 2.35 -1.53 -17.32
C GLY A 61 1.91 -3.00 -17.44
N MET A 62 0.62 -3.29 -17.24
CA MET A 62 0.08 -4.65 -17.42
C MET A 62 0.18 -5.12 -18.88
N LEU A 63 -0.11 -4.26 -19.85
CA LEU A 63 0.07 -4.57 -21.25
C LEU A 63 1.54 -4.83 -21.59
N ALA A 64 2.47 -4.04 -21.07
CA ALA A 64 3.90 -4.26 -21.25
C ALA A 64 4.37 -5.59 -20.64
N CYS A 65 3.83 -5.97 -19.47
CA CYS A 65 4.08 -7.27 -18.87
C CYS A 65 3.56 -8.43 -19.73
N TRP A 66 2.36 -8.29 -20.25
CA TRP A 66 1.70 -9.35 -21.02
C TRP A 66 2.32 -9.55 -22.41
N LEU A 67 2.48 -8.44 -23.15
CA LEU A 67 2.90 -8.46 -24.56
C LEU A 67 4.41 -8.43 -24.72
N GLY A 68 5.16 -8.07 -23.67
CA GLY A 68 6.60 -7.98 -23.71
C GLY A 68 7.27 -9.34 -23.86
N GLU A 69 8.42 -9.35 -24.55
CA GLU A 69 9.17 -10.58 -24.86
C GLU A 69 10.56 -10.61 -24.21
N GLY A 70 11.07 -9.46 -23.77
CA GLY A 70 12.44 -9.35 -23.28
C GLY A 70 12.63 -8.43 -22.09
N VAL A 71 13.90 -8.25 -21.74
CA VAL A 71 14.32 -7.41 -20.61
C VAL A 71 13.89 -5.95 -20.76
N PRO A 72 13.95 -5.29 -21.94
CA PRO A 72 13.52 -3.90 -22.08
C PRO A 72 12.05 -3.69 -21.74
N GLU A 73 11.17 -4.61 -22.18
CA GLU A 73 9.73 -4.55 -21.92
C GLU A 73 9.45 -4.78 -20.45
N LEU A 74 10.20 -5.68 -19.78
CA LEU A 74 10.08 -5.89 -18.34
C LEU A 74 10.51 -4.64 -17.55
N ILE A 75 11.56 -3.94 -17.97
CA ILE A 75 11.98 -2.67 -17.37
C ILE A 75 10.88 -1.62 -17.56
N ALA A 76 10.34 -1.48 -18.78
CA ALA A 76 9.27 -0.55 -19.07
C ALA A 76 8.02 -0.85 -18.21
N ALA A 77 7.65 -2.12 -18.09
CA ALA A 77 6.55 -2.58 -17.24
C ALA A 77 6.78 -2.21 -15.77
N ALA A 78 7.96 -2.47 -15.23
CA ALA A 78 8.29 -2.14 -13.83
C ALA A 78 8.21 -0.63 -13.55
N ILE A 79 8.72 0.20 -14.48
CA ILE A 79 8.64 1.67 -14.36
C ILE A 79 7.18 2.14 -14.44
N LEU A 80 6.39 1.61 -15.37
CA LEU A 80 4.98 1.99 -15.54
C LEU A 80 4.14 1.58 -14.33
N VAL A 81 4.38 0.40 -13.77
CA VAL A 81 3.71 -0.07 -12.54
C VAL A 81 4.09 0.82 -11.36
N ALA A 82 5.39 1.09 -11.16
CA ALA A 82 5.85 1.98 -10.10
C ALA A 82 5.26 3.40 -10.23
N LEU A 83 5.19 3.93 -11.45
CA LEU A 83 4.53 5.20 -11.74
C LEU A 83 3.03 5.14 -11.39
N GLY A 84 2.36 4.07 -11.79
CA GLY A 84 0.95 3.84 -11.51
C GLY A 84 0.67 3.81 -10.01
N ASP A 85 1.47 3.09 -9.25
CA ASP A 85 1.32 2.98 -7.81
C ASP A 85 1.63 4.32 -7.11
N ALA A 86 2.68 5.04 -7.51
CA ALA A 86 3.02 6.35 -6.95
C ALA A 86 1.91 7.40 -7.14
N PHE A 87 1.32 7.47 -8.34
CA PHE A 87 0.24 8.43 -8.63
C PHE A 87 -1.09 8.07 -7.96
N ARG A 88 -1.31 6.81 -7.60
CA ARG A 88 -2.49 6.37 -6.86
C ARG A 88 -2.30 6.49 -5.37
N SER A 89 -1.10 6.23 -4.90
CA SER A 89 -0.72 6.33 -3.49
C SER A 89 -0.99 7.74 -2.95
N GLY A 90 -1.66 7.81 -1.82
CA GLY A 90 -2.00 9.06 -1.15
C GLY A 90 -3.10 9.89 -1.83
N ALA A 91 -3.30 9.79 -3.15
CA ALA A 91 -4.38 10.49 -3.84
C ALA A 91 -5.76 9.90 -3.50
N ASP A 92 -5.86 8.59 -3.33
CA ASP A 92 -7.07 7.89 -2.94
C ASP A 92 -7.50 8.22 -1.51
N GLU A 93 -6.59 8.18 -0.55
CA GLU A 93 -6.86 8.56 0.84
C GLU A 93 -7.26 10.04 0.96
N ALA A 94 -6.55 10.92 0.25
CA ALA A 94 -6.83 12.35 0.25
C ALA A 94 -8.18 12.67 -0.38
N LEU A 95 -8.52 12.06 -1.52
CA LEU A 95 -9.83 12.22 -2.19
C LEU A 95 -10.96 11.70 -1.30
N LEU A 96 -10.78 10.54 -0.66
CA LEU A 96 -11.77 9.99 0.27
C LEU A 96 -12.00 10.95 1.45
N TYR A 97 -10.92 11.49 2.04
CA TYR A 97 -11.05 12.42 3.16
C TYR A 97 -11.74 13.72 2.73
N GLN A 98 -11.35 14.31 1.59
CA GLN A 98 -12.00 15.51 1.05
C GLN A 98 -13.49 15.27 0.76
N THR A 99 -13.83 14.09 0.26
CA THR A 99 -15.23 13.70 0.04
C THR A 99 -16.00 13.64 1.37
N CYS A 100 -15.40 13.06 2.42
CA CYS A 100 -15.99 13.05 3.76
C CYS A 100 -16.19 14.47 4.32
N VAL A 101 -15.21 15.36 4.12
CA VAL A 101 -15.31 16.78 4.52
C VAL A 101 -16.45 17.46 3.77
N ALA A 102 -16.52 17.30 2.44
CA ALA A 102 -17.57 17.91 1.61
C ALA A 102 -18.98 17.44 2.01
N LEU A 103 -19.11 16.20 2.46
CA LEU A 103 -20.36 15.60 2.93
C LEU A 103 -20.63 15.86 4.43
N ARG A 104 -19.76 16.58 5.15
CA ARG A 104 -19.80 16.79 6.61
C ARG A 104 -19.80 15.48 7.41
N ARG A 105 -19.04 14.48 6.93
CA ARG A 105 -18.93 13.14 7.51
C ARG A 105 -17.47 12.80 7.84
N GLU A 106 -16.71 13.76 8.30
CA GLU A 106 -15.28 13.61 8.62
C GLU A 106 -15.03 12.52 9.68
N ASP A 107 -15.97 12.36 10.62
CA ASP A 107 -15.89 11.34 11.67
C ASP A 107 -16.11 9.92 11.14
N ASP A 108 -16.73 9.77 9.97
CA ASP A 108 -16.89 8.48 9.31
C ASP A 108 -15.66 8.04 8.51
N PHE A 109 -14.69 8.94 8.24
CA PHE A 109 -13.52 8.65 7.42
C PHE A 109 -12.79 7.38 7.87
N GLN A 110 -12.45 7.27 9.15
CA GLN A 110 -11.78 6.10 9.71
C GLN A 110 -12.52 4.80 9.42
N LYS A 111 -13.83 4.82 9.59
CA LYS A 111 -14.68 3.63 9.38
C LYS A 111 -14.76 3.25 7.90
N ILE A 112 -14.84 4.24 7.01
CA ILE A 112 -14.88 4.03 5.56
C ILE A 112 -13.52 3.51 5.11
N GLU A 113 -12.42 4.18 5.47
CA GLU A 113 -11.04 3.79 5.16
C GLU A 113 -10.74 2.36 5.62
N SER A 114 -11.09 2.03 6.86
CA SER A 114 -10.92 0.69 7.42
C SER A 114 -11.65 -0.39 6.61
N ARG A 115 -12.87 -0.11 6.16
CA ARG A 115 -13.66 -1.05 5.35
C ARG A 115 -13.12 -1.19 3.95
N THR A 116 -12.74 -0.08 3.33
CA THR A 116 -12.18 -0.07 1.96
C THR A 116 -10.87 -0.86 1.94
N ARG A 117 -9.97 -0.62 2.91
CA ARG A 117 -8.72 -1.38 3.02
C ARG A 117 -8.97 -2.87 3.27
N ALA A 118 -9.84 -3.22 4.21
CA ALA A 118 -10.18 -4.62 4.47
C ALA A 118 -10.78 -5.31 3.23
N ALA A 119 -11.70 -4.65 2.52
CA ALA A 119 -12.29 -5.16 1.28
C ALA A 119 -11.22 -5.35 0.19
N GLY A 120 -10.29 -4.41 0.05
CA GLY A 120 -9.17 -4.50 -0.89
C GLY A 120 -8.25 -5.70 -0.61
N LEU A 121 -7.92 -5.93 0.66
CA LEU A 121 -7.12 -7.10 1.06
C LEU A 121 -7.85 -8.43 0.84
N ILE A 122 -9.16 -8.49 1.12
CA ILE A 122 -9.99 -9.67 0.82
C ILE A 122 -10.04 -9.91 -0.69
N ALA A 123 -10.24 -8.86 -1.48
CA ALA A 123 -10.23 -8.96 -2.95
C ALA A 123 -8.87 -9.44 -3.47
N LEU A 124 -7.76 -8.96 -2.86
CA LEU A 124 -6.42 -9.42 -3.19
C LEU A 124 -6.26 -10.93 -2.97
N VAL A 125 -6.75 -11.47 -1.84
CA VAL A 125 -6.72 -12.90 -1.55
C VAL A 125 -7.56 -13.68 -2.58
N ALA A 126 -8.76 -13.19 -2.88
CA ALA A 126 -9.63 -13.81 -3.89
C ALA A 126 -8.95 -13.85 -5.27
N LEU A 127 -8.30 -12.75 -5.67
CA LEU A 127 -7.55 -12.67 -6.94
C LEU A 127 -6.30 -13.54 -6.95
N LEU A 128 -5.62 -13.71 -5.83
CA LEU A 128 -4.47 -14.62 -5.70
C LEU A 128 -4.90 -16.08 -5.95
N ILE A 129 -5.99 -16.50 -5.32
CA ILE A 129 -6.53 -17.86 -5.48
C ILE A 129 -7.08 -18.05 -6.90
N ALA A 130 -7.89 -17.11 -7.40
CA ALA A 130 -8.45 -17.16 -8.74
C ALA A 130 -7.36 -17.13 -9.83
N GLY A 131 -6.32 -16.31 -9.64
CA GLY A 131 -5.20 -16.20 -10.58
C GLY A 131 -4.43 -17.51 -10.70
N GLY A 132 -4.14 -18.19 -9.59
CA GLY A 132 -3.52 -19.51 -9.61
C GLY A 132 -4.38 -20.54 -10.35
N PHE A 133 -5.69 -20.55 -10.09
CA PHE A 133 -6.65 -21.43 -10.79
C PHE A 133 -6.72 -21.12 -12.29
N ILE A 134 -6.83 -19.83 -12.66
CA ILE A 134 -6.88 -19.40 -14.08
C ILE A 134 -5.60 -19.84 -14.81
N VAL A 135 -4.43 -19.61 -14.23
CA VAL A 135 -3.17 -20.03 -14.85
C VAL A 135 -3.11 -21.55 -15.05
N SER A 136 -3.54 -22.32 -14.05
CA SER A 136 -3.49 -23.80 -14.12
C SER A 136 -4.48 -24.41 -15.12
N GLN A 137 -5.64 -23.77 -15.36
CA GLN A 137 -6.68 -24.31 -16.23
C GLN A 137 -6.73 -23.64 -17.62
N LEU A 138 -6.44 -22.33 -17.68
CA LEU A 138 -6.64 -21.52 -18.88
C LEU A 138 -5.34 -20.88 -19.39
N GLY A 139 -4.24 -21.03 -18.64
CA GLY A 139 -2.93 -20.50 -18.98
C GLY A 139 -2.72 -19.02 -18.67
N PHE A 140 -1.47 -18.58 -18.82
CA PHE A 140 -1.04 -17.23 -18.50
C PHE A 140 -1.71 -16.14 -19.32
N ALA A 141 -1.98 -16.40 -20.62
CA ALA A 141 -2.60 -15.38 -21.49
C ALA A 141 -3.96 -14.91 -20.96
N VAL A 142 -4.78 -15.84 -20.48
CA VAL A 142 -6.08 -15.51 -19.89
C VAL A 142 -5.91 -14.76 -18.55
N ALA A 143 -4.94 -15.18 -17.73
CA ALA A 143 -4.66 -14.49 -16.47
C ALA A 143 -4.26 -13.02 -16.69
N TRP A 144 -3.37 -12.76 -17.67
CA TRP A 144 -2.97 -11.40 -18.04
C TRP A 144 -4.11 -10.57 -18.63
N ALA A 145 -4.96 -11.19 -19.47
CA ALA A 145 -6.14 -10.52 -20.01
C ALA A 145 -7.11 -10.09 -18.89
N VAL A 146 -7.38 -10.96 -17.93
CA VAL A 146 -8.23 -10.66 -16.77
C VAL A 146 -7.62 -9.55 -15.92
N GLU A 147 -6.32 -9.60 -15.64
CA GLU A 147 -5.64 -8.57 -14.85
C GLU A 147 -5.67 -7.22 -15.54
N THR A 148 -5.37 -7.18 -16.84
CA THR A 148 -5.45 -5.95 -17.65
C THR A 148 -6.87 -5.39 -17.69
N ALA A 149 -7.89 -6.25 -17.82
CA ALA A 149 -9.29 -5.84 -17.78
C ALA A 149 -9.69 -5.25 -16.42
N LEU A 150 -9.20 -5.82 -15.33
CA LEU A 150 -9.44 -5.27 -13.98
C LEU A 150 -8.75 -3.90 -13.80
N CYS A 151 -7.54 -3.71 -14.32
CA CYS A 151 -6.89 -2.40 -14.32
C CYS A 151 -7.66 -1.38 -15.18
N ALA A 152 -8.17 -1.79 -16.35
CA ALA A 152 -9.01 -0.95 -17.21
C ALA A 152 -10.34 -0.59 -16.54
N LEU A 153 -10.96 -1.51 -15.80
CA LEU A 153 -12.12 -1.22 -14.96
C LEU A 153 -11.79 -0.18 -13.89
N GLY A 154 -10.63 -0.31 -13.23
CA GLY A 154 -10.14 0.68 -12.27
C GLY A 154 -9.96 2.07 -12.88
N LEU A 155 -9.44 2.15 -14.11
CA LEU A 155 -9.36 3.40 -14.88
C LEU A 155 -10.77 3.97 -15.16
N GLY A 156 -11.72 3.12 -15.58
CA GLY A 156 -13.12 3.54 -15.77
C GLY A 156 -13.74 4.12 -14.50
N ILE A 157 -13.49 3.50 -13.35
CA ILE A 157 -13.93 4.01 -12.05
C ILE A 157 -13.27 5.34 -11.73
N ALA A 158 -11.95 5.49 -11.91
CA ALA A 158 -11.24 6.75 -11.68
C ALA A 158 -11.78 7.89 -12.56
N CYS A 159 -12.12 7.60 -13.83
CA CYS A 159 -12.77 8.55 -14.73
C CYS A 159 -14.19 8.94 -14.29
N ALA A 160 -14.92 8.04 -13.63
CA ALA A 160 -16.27 8.29 -13.12
C ALA A 160 -16.29 9.00 -11.76
N MET A 161 -15.16 9.02 -11.02
CA MET A 161 -15.08 9.73 -9.74
C MET A 161 -15.29 11.23 -9.92
N VAL A 162 -15.89 11.86 -8.92
CA VAL A 162 -16.08 13.33 -8.86
C VAL A 162 -15.16 13.87 -7.78
N GLU A 163 -14.35 14.85 -8.14
CA GLU A 163 -13.54 15.57 -7.16
C GLU A 163 -14.41 16.64 -6.50
N PRO A 164 -14.49 16.67 -5.17
CA PRO A 164 -15.19 17.73 -4.48
C PRO A 164 -14.52 19.06 -4.80
N LEU A 165 -15.31 20.09 -5.16
CA LEU A 165 -14.79 21.42 -5.39
C LEU A 165 -14.04 21.89 -4.14
N GLU A 166 -12.79 22.27 -4.28
CA GLU A 166 -12.03 22.94 -3.21
C GLU A 166 -12.79 24.19 -2.77
N GLY A 167 -13.15 24.21 -1.48
CA GLY A 167 -13.91 25.31 -0.93
C GLY A 167 -15.35 25.37 -1.48
N ALA A 168 -16.13 24.30 -1.30
CA ALA A 168 -17.57 24.50 -1.08
C ALA A 168 -17.69 25.41 0.16
N ARG A 169 -17.34 26.70 -0.02
CA ARG A 169 -17.59 27.78 0.91
C ARG A 169 -19.08 27.74 1.14
N ILE A 170 -19.45 27.26 2.31
CA ILE A 170 -20.83 27.25 2.73
C ILE A 170 -21.21 28.74 2.74
N ALA A 171 -22.01 29.18 1.77
CA ALA A 171 -22.72 30.43 1.88
C ALA A 171 -23.55 30.26 3.15
N THR A 172 -23.10 30.84 4.25
CA THR A 172 -23.96 31.05 5.41
C THR A 172 -25.14 31.88 4.93
N SER A 173 -26.31 31.67 5.56
CA SER A 173 -27.55 32.37 5.24
C SER A 173 -27.42 33.89 5.18
N ASP A 174 -26.32 34.46 5.63
CA ASP A 174 -25.99 35.88 5.67
C ASP A 174 -25.05 36.36 4.55
N GLY A 175 -24.73 35.53 3.55
CA GLY A 175 -23.91 35.96 2.39
C GLY A 175 -22.46 36.31 2.71
N LYS A 176 -21.98 36.14 3.94
CA LYS A 176 -20.58 36.34 4.31
C LYS A 176 -19.80 35.03 4.11
N LEU A 177 -18.81 35.10 3.22
CA LEU A 177 -17.79 34.07 3.03
C LEU A 177 -16.85 34.12 4.24
N GLU A 178 -17.13 33.34 5.28
CA GLU A 178 -16.13 33.17 6.32
C GLU A 178 -15.02 32.23 5.80
N PRO A 179 -13.74 32.63 5.93
CA PRO A 179 -12.63 31.73 5.66
C PRO A 179 -12.75 30.53 6.61
N SER A 180 -12.57 29.32 6.06
CA SER A 180 -12.53 28.10 6.89
C SER A 180 -11.57 28.35 8.06
N PRO A 181 -11.93 27.99 9.31
CA PRO A 181 -11.07 28.19 10.49
C PRO A 181 -9.70 27.50 10.40
N ARG A 182 -9.45 26.74 9.33
CA ARG A 182 -8.20 26.00 9.08
C ARG A 182 -7.22 26.68 8.14
N GLU A 183 -7.52 27.87 7.58
CA GLU A 183 -6.57 28.67 6.78
C GLU A 183 -5.46 29.34 7.62
N SER A 184 -5.52 29.29 8.93
CA SER A 184 -4.42 29.75 9.79
C SER A 184 -3.23 28.82 9.65
N GLY A 185 -2.38 29.17 8.71
CA GLY A 185 -1.18 28.51 8.27
C GLY A 185 -0.38 27.85 9.40
N CYS A 186 -0.16 26.58 9.26
CA CYS A 186 0.99 26.00 9.92
C CYS A 186 2.18 26.20 8.97
N PRO A 187 3.12 27.11 9.26
CA PRO A 187 4.35 27.22 8.50
C PRO A 187 5.08 25.87 8.61
N ALA A 188 5.79 25.47 7.55
CA ALA A 188 6.63 24.28 7.53
C ALA A 188 7.84 24.44 8.52
N SER A 189 7.53 24.52 9.81
CA SER A 189 8.53 24.60 10.88
C SER A 189 9.10 23.20 11.12
N SER A 190 10.33 23.14 11.60
CA SER A 190 10.98 21.87 11.99
C SER A 190 10.14 21.04 12.98
N ARG A 191 9.32 21.70 13.80
CA ARG A 191 8.34 21.06 14.71
C ARG A 191 7.24 20.30 13.98
N SER A 192 6.80 20.75 12.80
CA SER A 192 5.76 20.04 12.03
C SER A 192 6.31 18.74 11.41
N ARG A 193 7.56 18.75 10.92
CA ARG A 193 8.23 17.56 10.39
C ARG A 193 8.41 16.47 11.46
N GLY A 194 8.83 16.87 12.67
CA GLY A 194 8.99 15.92 13.78
C GLY A 194 7.66 15.26 14.17
N ARG A 195 6.57 16.04 14.24
CA ARG A 195 5.23 15.50 14.51
C ARG A 195 4.77 14.52 13.43
N LEU A 196 5.05 14.81 12.17
CA LEU A 196 4.72 13.95 11.03
C LEU A 196 5.45 12.60 11.14
N MET A 197 6.76 12.62 11.40
CA MET A 197 7.54 11.39 11.57
C MET A 197 7.07 10.54 12.74
N ILE A 198 6.64 11.16 13.85
CA ILE A 198 6.08 10.45 15.00
C ILE A 198 4.80 9.67 14.63
N LEU A 199 4.05 10.12 13.64
CA LEU A 199 2.85 9.42 13.14
C LEU A 199 3.20 8.33 12.11
N ILE A 200 4.16 8.58 11.25
CA ILE A 200 4.51 7.69 10.12
C ILE A 200 5.36 6.51 10.59
N LEU A 201 6.43 6.80 11.33
CA LEU A 201 7.49 5.82 11.61
C LEU A 201 7.02 4.54 12.32
N PRO A 202 6.16 4.58 13.36
CA PRO A 202 5.76 3.35 14.07
C PRO A 202 5.03 2.35 13.16
N VAL A 203 4.19 2.83 12.25
CA VAL A 203 3.44 1.96 11.33
C VAL A 203 4.32 1.46 10.20
N ALA A 204 5.22 2.30 9.68
CA ALA A 204 6.20 1.91 8.66
C ALA A 204 7.16 0.83 9.18
N LEU A 205 7.68 0.97 10.39
CA LEU A 205 8.53 -0.05 11.02
C LEU A 205 7.76 -1.35 11.26
N LEU A 206 6.52 -1.25 11.72
CA LEU A 206 5.66 -2.42 11.92
C LEU A 206 5.39 -3.15 10.60
N GLY A 207 5.09 -2.41 9.54
CA GLY A 207 4.94 -2.94 8.17
C GLY A 207 6.20 -3.63 7.67
N GLY A 208 7.38 -3.03 7.93
CA GLY A 208 8.67 -3.64 7.63
C GLY A 208 8.88 -4.97 8.36
N LEU A 209 8.57 -5.05 9.66
CA LEU A 209 8.66 -6.30 10.43
C LEU A 209 7.69 -7.36 9.90
N ALA A 210 6.45 -6.98 9.55
CA ALA A 210 5.47 -7.88 8.96
C ALA A 210 5.93 -8.42 7.61
N SER A 211 6.49 -7.55 6.76
CA SER A 211 7.06 -7.92 5.45
C SER A 211 8.24 -8.86 5.59
N ALA A 212 9.17 -8.60 6.52
CA ALA A 212 10.30 -9.49 6.80
C ALA A 212 9.87 -10.87 7.29
N ALA A 213 8.91 -10.94 8.22
CA ALA A 213 8.37 -12.19 8.71
C ALA A 213 7.67 -12.99 7.58
N SER A 214 6.87 -12.32 6.76
CA SER A 214 6.21 -12.93 5.60
C SER A 214 7.21 -13.43 4.57
N PHE A 215 8.28 -12.67 4.30
CA PHE A 215 9.39 -13.08 3.43
C PHE A 215 10.10 -14.33 3.95
N LEU A 216 10.39 -14.40 5.26
CA LEU A 216 11.00 -15.58 5.87
C LEU A 216 10.11 -16.81 5.73
N VAL A 217 8.81 -16.71 5.99
CA VAL A 217 7.84 -17.81 5.79
C VAL A 217 7.92 -18.36 4.37
N GLN A 218 7.99 -17.48 3.37
CA GLN A 218 8.03 -17.88 1.96
C GLN A 218 9.37 -18.49 1.54
N THR A 219 10.44 -18.15 2.22
CA THR A 219 11.79 -18.49 1.78
C THR A 219 12.46 -19.57 2.63
N GLU A 220 12.02 -19.89 3.83
CA GLU A 220 12.66 -20.90 4.69
C GLU A 220 12.47 -22.37 4.22
N GLY A 221 11.60 -22.60 3.24
CA GLY A 221 11.35 -23.94 2.71
C GLY A 221 10.70 -24.90 3.73
N ILE A 222 10.11 -24.33 4.79
CA ILE A 222 9.42 -25.09 5.86
C ILE A 222 8.10 -25.66 5.34
N LEU A 223 7.52 -25.00 4.33
CA LEU A 223 6.20 -25.33 3.80
C LEU A 223 6.31 -25.87 2.36
N PRO A 224 5.55 -26.92 2.02
CA PRO A 224 5.42 -27.34 0.63
C PRO A 224 4.80 -26.23 -0.22
N PRO A 225 5.16 -26.14 -1.52
CA PRO A 225 4.67 -25.06 -2.40
C PRO A 225 3.14 -24.93 -2.46
N GLU A 226 2.45 -26.05 -2.38
CA GLU A 226 0.99 -26.13 -2.39
C GLU A 226 0.31 -25.47 -1.17
N THR A 227 0.99 -25.47 -0.02
CA THR A 227 0.49 -24.81 1.20
C THR A 227 0.89 -23.35 1.30
N LEU A 228 1.92 -22.93 0.55
CA LEU A 228 2.47 -21.59 0.62
C LEU A 228 1.41 -20.53 0.25
N THR A 229 0.65 -20.77 -0.83
CA THR A 229 -0.43 -19.86 -1.25
C THR A 229 -1.49 -19.70 -0.17
N ALA A 230 -1.89 -20.79 0.48
CA ALA A 230 -2.87 -20.75 1.56
C ALA A 230 -2.34 -19.98 2.78
N VAL A 231 -1.06 -20.14 3.10
CA VAL A 231 -0.41 -19.42 4.21
C VAL A 231 -0.30 -17.93 3.92
N VAL A 232 0.13 -17.54 2.72
CA VAL A 232 0.18 -16.12 2.30
C VAL A 232 -1.23 -15.50 2.33
N ALA A 233 -2.24 -16.23 1.83
CA ALA A 233 -3.63 -15.81 1.92
C ALA A 233 -4.07 -15.62 3.38
N GLY A 234 -3.71 -16.53 4.28
CA GLY A 234 -4.00 -16.43 5.72
C GLY A 234 -3.36 -15.22 6.39
N ILE A 235 -2.10 -14.91 6.07
CA ILE A 235 -1.40 -13.71 6.55
C ILE A 235 -2.12 -12.44 6.06
N THR A 236 -2.50 -12.38 4.78
CA THR A 236 -3.23 -11.25 4.21
C THR A 236 -4.64 -11.11 4.81
N LEU A 237 -5.33 -12.23 5.10
CA LEU A 237 -6.62 -12.20 5.79
C LEU A 237 -6.48 -11.71 7.23
N ALA A 238 -5.39 -12.01 7.92
CA ALA A 238 -5.12 -11.46 9.25
C ALA A 238 -4.96 -9.93 9.18
N GLU A 239 -4.25 -9.41 8.18
CA GLU A 239 -4.15 -7.97 7.95
C GLU A 239 -5.54 -7.35 7.65
N ALA A 240 -6.35 -7.99 6.82
CA ALA A 240 -7.72 -7.56 6.52
C ALA A 240 -8.60 -7.52 7.78
N ALA A 241 -8.49 -8.52 8.66
CA ALA A 241 -9.20 -8.55 9.93
C ALA A 241 -8.79 -7.40 10.85
N GLY A 242 -7.48 -7.12 10.93
CA GLY A 242 -6.95 -5.95 11.64
C GLY A 242 -7.52 -4.64 11.09
N ALA A 243 -7.49 -4.45 9.77
CA ALA A 243 -8.04 -3.27 9.11
C ALA A 243 -9.55 -3.11 9.38
N ALA A 244 -10.33 -4.19 9.29
CA ALA A 244 -11.76 -4.15 9.58
C ALA A 244 -12.06 -3.76 11.04
N LEU A 245 -11.21 -4.17 11.98
CA LEU A 245 -11.35 -3.82 13.39
C LEU A 245 -11.02 -2.36 13.67
N ALA A 246 -10.10 -1.76 12.91
CA ALA A 246 -9.68 -0.36 13.07
C ALA A 246 -10.88 0.61 13.04
N GLY A 247 -11.90 0.33 12.23
CA GLY A 247 -13.11 1.15 12.15
C GLY A 247 -13.97 1.18 13.42
N ARG A 248 -13.68 0.30 14.40
CA ARG A 248 -14.38 0.23 15.69
C ARG A 248 -13.61 0.87 16.84
N VAL A 249 -12.36 1.29 16.61
CA VAL A 249 -11.50 1.89 17.65
C VAL A 249 -11.90 3.36 17.86
N PRO A 250 -12.44 3.75 19.03
CA PRO A 250 -12.80 5.14 19.30
C PRO A 250 -11.58 5.95 19.72
N GLY A 251 -11.59 7.26 19.47
CA GLY A 251 -10.69 8.22 20.10
C GLY A 251 -9.19 7.97 19.86
N ILE A 252 -8.79 7.87 18.59
CA ILE A 252 -7.41 7.58 18.21
C ILE A 252 -6.43 8.63 18.73
N ARG A 253 -5.32 8.15 19.29
CA ARG A 253 -4.19 8.97 19.74
C ARG A 253 -2.89 8.42 19.17
N VAL A 254 -1.89 9.28 19.02
CA VAL A 254 -0.53 8.91 18.57
C VAL A 254 0.05 7.73 19.37
N GLY A 255 -0.22 7.70 20.69
CA GLY A 255 0.24 6.62 21.56
C GLY A 255 -0.23 5.23 21.14
N HIS A 256 -1.40 5.10 20.50
CA HIS A 256 -1.88 3.81 19.98
C HIS A 256 -1.00 3.25 18.87
N LEU A 257 -0.42 4.12 18.00
CA LEU A 257 0.48 3.70 16.94
C LEU A 257 1.80 3.15 17.52
N TRP A 258 2.34 3.81 18.54
CA TRP A 258 3.55 3.34 19.25
C TRP A 258 3.28 2.07 20.05
N LEU A 259 2.12 1.96 20.67
CA LEU A 259 1.70 0.72 21.34
C LEU A 259 1.61 -0.44 20.34
N GLY A 260 1.04 -0.21 19.14
CA GLY A 260 1.02 -1.21 18.07
C GLY A 260 2.43 -1.70 17.69
N LEU A 261 3.36 -0.79 17.50
CA LEU A 261 4.76 -1.14 17.21
C LEU A 261 5.40 -1.94 18.37
N THR A 262 5.22 -1.50 19.61
CA THR A 262 5.79 -2.23 20.77
C THR A 262 5.21 -3.62 20.94
N VAL A 263 3.90 -3.79 20.75
CA VAL A 263 3.24 -5.10 20.76
C VAL A 263 3.76 -5.97 19.61
N GLY A 264 3.86 -5.44 18.40
CA GLY A 264 4.40 -6.16 17.25
C GLY A 264 5.85 -6.59 17.46
N ALA A 265 6.70 -5.70 17.96
CA ALA A 265 8.10 -6.03 18.27
C ALA A 265 8.21 -7.09 19.37
N ALA A 266 7.38 -7.01 20.42
CA ALA A 266 7.34 -8.02 21.47
C ALA A 266 6.92 -9.40 20.94
N VAL A 267 5.89 -9.45 20.06
CA VAL A 267 5.49 -10.69 19.40
C VAL A 267 6.63 -11.27 18.57
N ALA A 268 7.29 -10.46 17.74
CA ALA A 268 8.42 -10.90 16.94
C ALA A 268 9.56 -11.46 17.82
N ALA A 269 9.90 -10.77 18.91
CA ALA A 269 10.96 -11.19 19.83
C ALA A 269 10.61 -12.50 20.56
N THR A 270 9.37 -12.65 21.04
CA THR A 270 8.95 -13.85 21.80
C THR A 270 8.79 -15.09 20.91
N THR A 271 8.50 -14.91 19.63
CA THR A 271 8.30 -16.01 18.68
C THR A 271 9.57 -16.41 17.94
N ALA A 272 10.63 -15.59 17.96
CA ALA A 272 11.87 -15.80 17.19
C ALA A 272 12.60 -17.13 17.46
N GLY A 273 12.42 -17.71 18.65
CA GLY A 273 13.04 -18.97 19.06
C GLY A 273 12.19 -20.23 18.82
N LEU A 274 10.95 -20.08 18.34
CA LEU A 274 10.01 -21.20 18.16
C LEU A 274 10.10 -21.77 16.75
N PRO A 275 9.96 -23.09 16.53
CA PRO A 275 9.96 -23.70 15.19
C PRO A 275 8.90 -23.13 14.24
N SER A 276 7.71 -22.79 14.76
CA SER A 276 6.62 -22.13 14.04
C SER A 276 6.57 -20.61 14.26
N GLY A 277 7.57 -20.06 14.95
CA GLY A 277 7.54 -18.68 15.46
C GLY A 277 7.47 -17.64 14.34
N VAL A 278 8.14 -17.89 13.23
CA VAL A 278 8.11 -17.00 12.07
C VAL A 278 6.71 -16.89 11.48
N LEU A 279 5.97 -17.99 11.40
CA LEU A 279 4.59 -17.98 10.92
C LEU A 279 3.65 -17.22 11.89
N VAL A 280 3.78 -17.48 13.18
CA VAL A 280 3.00 -16.79 14.22
C VAL A 280 3.32 -15.29 14.20
N ALA A 281 4.60 -14.92 14.06
CA ALA A 281 5.02 -13.53 13.93
C ALA A 281 4.42 -12.89 12.67
N ALA A 282 4.49 -13.55 11.52
CA ALA A 282 3.93 -13.02 10.28
C ALA A 282 2.43 -12.73 10.39
N VAL A 283 1.64 -13.66 10.92
CA VAL A 283 0.19 -13.48 11.11
C VAL A 283 -0.10 -12.36 12.10
N ALA A 284 0.55 -12.35 13.26
CA ALA A 284 0.28 -11.37 14.31
C ALA A 284 0.74 -9.96 13.90
N LEU A 285 1.93 -9.82 13.30
CA LEU A 285 2.44 -8.54 12.80
C LEU A 285 1.56 -7.96 11.72
N SER A 286 1.10 -8.79 10.76
CA SER A 286 0.20 -8.36 9.70
C SER A 286 -1.15 -7.92 10.26
N PHE A 287 -1.70 -8.62 11.24
CA PHE A 287 -2.93 -8.21 11.92
C PHE A 287 -2.77 -6.83 12.59
N VAL A 288 -1.69 -6.64 13.37
CA VAL A 288 -1.43 -5.35 14.05
C VAL A 288 -1.16 -4.25 13.03
N HIS A 289 -0.41 -4.53 11.96
CA HIS A 289 -0.19 -3.57 10.88
C HIS A 289 -1.50 -3.17 10.21
N GLY A 290 -2.35 -4.13 9.86
CA GLY A 290 -3.68 -3.87 9.32
C GLY A 290 -4.54 -2.99 10.22
N LEU A 291 -4.48 -3.21 11.53
CA LEU A 291 -5.17 -2.38 12.53
C LEU A 291 -4.61 -0.95 12.58
N MET A 292 -3.30 -0.78 12.55
CA MET A 292 -2.64 0.52 12.74
C MET A 292 -2.69 1.41 11.49
N HIS A 293 -2.74 0.84 10.29
CA HIS A 293 -2.69 1.61 9.04
C HIS A 293 -3.86 2.60 8.90
N PRO A 294 -5.15 2.21 8.99
CA PRO A 294 -6.27 3.16 8.88
C PRO A 294 -6.29 4.19 10.03
N LEU A 295 -5.77 3.81 11.21
CA LEU A 295 -5.63 4.72 12.34
C LEU A 295 -4.62 5.82 12.03
N ARG A 296 -3.47 5.47 11.46
CA ARG A 296 -2.45 6.42 10.98
C ARG A 296 -3.04 7.32 9.90
N ALA A 297 -3.67 6.76 8.87
CA ALA A 297 -4.28 7.52 7.80
C ALA A 297 -5.25 8.58 8.34
N THR A 298 -6.09 8.22 9.30
CA THR A 298 -7.02 9.15 9.95
C THR A 298 -6.29 10.30 10.66
N LEU A 299 -5.23 10.01 11.42
CA LEU A 299 -4.47 11.04 12.12
C LEU A 299 -3.71 11.95 11.14
N LEU A 300 -3.16 11.40 10.08
CA LEU A 300 -2.45 12.15 9.04
C LEU A 300 -3.41 13.09 8.29
N GLN A 301 -4.54 12.58 7.84
CA GLN A 301 -5.52 13.38 7.09
C GLN A 301 -6.17 14.47 7.93
N ARG A 302 -6.45 14.21 9.21
CA ARG A 302 -6.95 15.22 10.15
C ARG A 302 -5.92 16.31 10.47
N GLY A 303 -4.64 15.97 10.45
CA GLY A 303 -3.53 16.89 10.76
C GLY A 303 -2.93 17.60 9.56
N ALA A 304 -3.20 17.15 8.36
CA ALA A 304 -2.64 17.71 7.14
C ALA A 304 -3.41 18.96 6.69
N ALA A 305 -2.68 19.95 6.17
CA ALA A 305 -3.29 21.09 5.47
C ALA A 305 -3.89 20.62 4.13
N ASP A 306 -4.96 21.26 3.68
CA ASP A 306 -5.71 20.85 2.48
C ASP A 306 -4.82 20.69 1.23
N HIS A 307 -3.88 21.62 1.04
CA HIS A 307 -2.92 21.63 -0.07
C HIS A 307 -1.71 20.69 0.10
N ALA A 308 -1.71 19.80 1.08
CA ALA A 308 -0.58 18.90 1.38
C ALA A 308 -1.01 17.47 1.75
N ARG A 309 -2.30 17.13 1.56
CA ARG A 309 -2.86 15.84 1.99
C ARG A 309 -2.25 14.66 1.25
N ALA A 310 -2.18 14.75 -0.08
CA ALA A 310 -1.59 13.70 -0.88
C ALA A 310 -0.09 13.55 -0.60
N ARG A 311 0.67 14.67 -0.49
CA ARG A 311 2.10 14.60 -0.14
C ARG A 311 2.36 13.93 1.19
N VAL A 312 1.51 14.18 2.20
CA VAL A 312 1.65 13.59 3.52
C VAL A 312 1.38 12.08 3.46
N ALA A 313 0.35 11.65 2.73
CA ALA A 313 0.04 10.24 2.53
C ALA A 313 1.11 9.53 1.69
N SER A 314 1.57 10.14 0.59
CA SER A 314 2.68 9.62 -0.23
C SER A 314 3.99 9.50 0.56
N LEU A 315 4.30 10.45 1.44
CA LEU A 315 5.46 10.33 2.33
C LEU A 315 5.33 9.12 3.27
N ALA A 316 4.12 8.86 3.78
CA ALA A 316 3.87 7.70 4.62
C ALA A 316 4.05 6.39 3.84
N SER A 317 3.53 6.32 2.60
CA SER A 317 3.73 5.19 1.70
C SER A 317 5.21 4.97 1.37
N ALA A 318 5.94 6.01 1.00
CA ALA A 318 7.40 5.91 0.76
C ALA A 318 8.16 5.34 1.96
N CYS A 319 7.80 5.76 3.18
CA CYS A 319 8.39 5.20 4.39
C CYS A 319 8.02 3.73 4.59
N ASP A 320 6.78 3.33 4.30
CA ASP A 320 6.33 1.92 4.39
C ASP A 320 7.13 1.04 3.43
N VAL A 321 7.29 1.45 2.17
CA VAL A 321 8.07 0.73 1.15
C VAL A 321 9.54 0.66 1.55
N ALA A 322 10.13 1.77 1.99
CA ALA A 322 11.54 1.81 2.40
C ALA A 322 11.81 0.91 3.62
N CYS A 323 10.95 0.96 4.65
CA CYS A 323 11.08 0.09 5.83
C CYS A 323 10.93 -1.38 5.46
N SER A 324 10.00 -1.73 4.55
CA SER A 324 9.81 -3.10 4.07
C SER A 324 11.01 -3.60 3.28
N ALA A 325 11.57 -2.79 2.39
CA ALA A 325 12.76 -3.15 1.61
C ALA A 325 13.99 -3.38 2.51
N VAL A 326 14.23 -2.50 3.48
CA VAL A 326 15.32 -2.65 4.46
C VAL A 326 15.13 -3.90 5.31
N ALA A 327 13.93 -4.14 5.83
CA ALA A 327 13.64 -5.29 6.69
C ALA A 327 13.79 -6.62 5.95
N MET A 328 13.34 -6.71 4.70
CA MET A 328 13.55 -7.89 3.84
C MET A 328 15.03 -8.10 3.51
N SER A 329 15.80 -7.04 3.26
CA SER A 329 17.25 -7.13 3.02
C SER A 329 17.99 -7.68 4.24
N VAL A 330 17.64 -7.19 5.43
CA VAL A 330 18.20 -7.70 6.69
C VAL A 330 17.85 -9.19 6.91
N ALA A 331 16.58 -9.55 6.68
CA ALA A 331 16.10 -10.93 6.79
C ALA A 331 16.82 -11.86 5.81
N SER A 332 17.12 -11.44 4.59
CA SER A 332 17.87 -12.22 3.61
C SER A 332 19.33 -12.41 4.01
N GLY A 333 20.00 -11.39 4.56
CA GLY A 333 21.37 -11.45 5.05
C GLY A 333 21.54 -12.38 6.25
N TRP A 334 20.57 -12.40 7.16
CA TRP A 334 20.59 -13.30 8.33
C TRP A 334 20.57 -14.80 7.94
N ARG A 335 19.98 -15.14 6.79
CA ARG A 335 20.01 -16.50 6.22
C ARG A 335 21.39 -16.90 5.73
N GLY A 336 22.13 -15.99 5.10
CA GLY A 336 23.47 -16.26 4.61
C GLY A 336 24.41 -16.71 5.72
N GLY A 337 24.31 -16.08 6.90
CA GLY A 337 25.13 -16.39 8.07
C GLY A 337 24.77 -17.68 8.83
N ARG A 338 23.60 -18.30 8.58
CA ARG A 338 23.21 -19.60 9.19
C ARG A 338 23.62 -20.81 8.34
N ARG A 339 23.97 -20.61 7.07
CA ARG A 339 24.38 -21.69 6.15
C ARG A 339 25.90 -21.82 5.96
N SER A 340 26.67 -20.85 6.48
CA SER A 340 28.12 -20.88 6.63
C SER A 340 28.52 -21.39 8.00
#